data_1881b55fd0361509944d15b6555bd5b3
#
_entry.id   1881b55fd0361509944d15b6555bd5b3
#
_cell.length_a   1.000
_cell.length_b   1.000
_cell.length_c   1.000
_cell.angle_alpha   90.00
_cell.angle_beta   90.00
_cell.angle_gamma   90.00
#
_symmetry.space_group_name_H-M   'P 1'
#
loop_
_entity.id
_entity.type
_entity.pdbx_description
1 polymer ?
#
loop_
_entity_poly.entity_id
_entity_poly.type
_entity_poly.pdbx_seq_one_letter_code
_entity_poly.pdbx_strand_id
1 'polypeptide(L)'
;MNIQLRERREAASMAQTKTAMADCDIHPARATKKELYPFLAKRWHEHLETYQVHPYQGMMDGPPYPKAQPNASRRDAYPPEGGPQGSSLSFMQKQHLDPNNVVLGVLNPLKTGQGIRNHDLAAAMCSAINDWQIEKWTSKDSRLKGSVVVANEDGVTAAGEIRKRAGDPNFVQVLLLSRNVEPLGQRRYWPIYEAAQEAGLPIGVHAVGFGGNPITASGWPSYYIEEMVGHSQCQQTALASLVLEGVFERYPKLNMVMVEAGFGWAPSLGWRLDRNWERLRSEVPHVKRPPSEYIREHIWWTTQPMEDPERRDHLFDVIDWIGWGKLLFATDYPHWDYDEPSRVLPPGVSDANREALYLGNAKKLYGQS
;
A
#
# COMPACT_ATOMS: atom_id res chain seq x y z
N MET A 1 -16.52 -26.48 -37.17
CA MET A 1 -15.29 -26.24 -36.41
C MET A 1 -15.27 -27.17 -35.20
N ASN A 2 -14.31 -28.09 -35.19
CA ASN A 2 -14.35 -29.38 -34.47
C ASN A 2 -14.29 -29.17 -32.95
N ILE A 3 -15.26 -29.71 -32.21
CA ILE A 3 -15.36 -29.64 -30.73
C ILE A 3 -14.05 -30.11 -30.08
N GLN A 4 -13.42 -31.15 -30.59
CA GLN A 4 -12.12 -31.66 -30.13
C GLN A 4 -10.95 -30.64 -30.27
N LEU A 5 -11.01 -29.72 -31.22
CA LEU A 5 -10.01 -28.67 -31.37
C LEU A 5 -10.23 -27.54 -30.36
N ARG A 6 -11.47 -27.34 -29.92
CA ARG A 6 -11.81 -26.37 -28.86
C ARG A 6 -11.42 -26.93 -27.51
N GLU A 7 -11.73 -28.17 -27.22
CA GLU A 7 -11.34 -28.88 -25.99
C GLU A 7 -9.79 -28.96 -25.85
N ARG A 8 -9.08 -29.25 -26.97
CA ARG A 8 -7.59 -29.22 -26.96
C ARG A 8 -7.00 -27.84 -26.78
N ARG A 9 -7.65 -26.79 -27.28
CA ARG A 9 -7.23 -25.41 -27.03
C ARG A 9 -7.53 -24.95 -25.59
N GLU A 10 -8.67 -25.37 -25.05
CA GLU A 10 -9.02 -25.13 -23.64
C GLU A 10 -8.13 -25.95 -22.70
N ALA A 11 -7.84 -27.22 -23.00
CA ALA A 11 -6.88 -28.04 -22.24
C ALA A 11 -5.43 -27.55 -22.37
N ALA A 12 -5.01 -27.05 -23.52
CA ALA A 12 -3.68 -26.44 -23.70
C ALA A 12 -3.58 -25.09 -23.03
N SER A 13 -4.68 -24.32 -22.88
CA SER A 13 -4.77 -23.12 -22.09
C SER A 13 -4.71 -23.41 -20.59
N MET A 14 -5.22 -24.55 -20.14
CA MET A 14 -5.14 -24.98 -18.72
C MET A 14 -3.79 -25.57 -18.32
N ALA A 15 -2.92 -25.93 -19.28
CA ALA A 15 -1.60 -26.53 -19.03
C ALA A 15 -0.45 -25.49 -19.01
N GLN A 16 -0.72 -24.22 -19.24
CA GLN A 16 0.26 -23.16 -18.99
C GLN A 16 0.32 -22.96 -17.48
N THR A 17 1.38 -23.46 -16.84
CA THR A 17 1.68 -23.12 -15.44
C THR A 17 1.64 -21.62 -15.30
N LYS A 18 0.64 -21.11 -14.57
CA LYS A 18 0.52 -19.66 -14.34
C LYS A 18 1.83 -19.16 -13.74
N THR A 19 2.32 -18.06 -14.26
CA THR A 19 3.51 -17.39 -13.72
C THR A 19 3.30 -17.15 -12.24
N ALA A 20 4.26 -17.55 -11.41
CA ALA A 20 4.24 -17.25 -9.97
C ALA A 20 4.32 -15.73 -9.79
N MET A 21 3.52 -15.20 -8.87
CA MET A 21 3.49 -13.76 -8.66
C MET A 21 3.52 -13.37 -7.19
N ALA A 22 4.05 -12.19 -6.94
CA ALA A 22 3.86 -11.45 -5.71
C ALA A 22 2.70 -10.47 -5.93
N ASP A 23 1.79 -10.38 -4.97
CA ASP A 23 0.79 -9.33 -4.90
C ASP A 23 1.12 -8.42 -3.73
N CYS A 24 1.52 -7.18 -4.03
CA CYS A 24 2.05 -6.26 -3.04
C CYS A 24 0.97 -5.37 -2.40
N ASP A 25 -0.32 -5.63 -2.70
CA ASP A 25 -1.43 -4.91 -2.08
C ASP A 25 -2.67 -5.77 -1.94
N ILE A 26 -2.85 -6.33 -0.73
CA ILE A 26 -3.99 -7.16 -0.36
C ILE A 26 -4.59 -6.63 0.95
N HIS A 27 -5.91 -6.47 1.01
CA HIS A 27 -6.61 -5.88 2.15
C HIS A 27 -7.37 -6.90 3.00
N PRO A 28 -6.75 -7.41 4.08
CA PRO A 28 -7.44 -8.26 5.01
C PRO A 28 -8.42 -7.43 5.86
N ALA A 29 -9.62 -7.94 6.05
CA ALA A 29 -10.64 -7.31 6.88
C ALA A 29 -10.98 -8.18 8.09
N ARG A 30 -11.41 -7.53 9.17
CA ARG A 30 -11.98 -8.23 10.33
C ARG A 30 -13.46 -8.53 10.08
N ALA A 31 -13.89 -9.75 10.36
CA ALA A 31 -15.30 -10.11 10.30
C ALA A 31 -16.12 -9.31 11.36
N THR A 32 -15.52 -9.07 12.52
CA THR A 32 -16.09 -8.24 13.58
C THR A 32 -15.03 -7.39 14.29
N LYS A 33 -15.43 -6.27 14.89
CA LYS A 33 -14.53 -5.45 15.72
C LYS A 33 -13.99 -6.21 16.95
N LYS A 34 -14.72 -7.21 17.44
CA LYS A 34 -14.35 -8.02 18.62
C LYS A 34 -13.17 -8.97 18.37
N GLU A 35 -12.81 -9.20 17.10
CA GLU A 35 -11.62 -10.01 16.78
C GLU A 35 -10.31 -9.44 17.33
N LEU A 36 -10.27 -8.15 17.65
CA LEU A 36 -9.09 -7.54 18.28
C LEU A 36 -9.07 -7.70 19.81
N TYR A 37 -10.18 -8.04 20.44
CA TYR A 37 -10.27 -8.11 21.91
C TYR A 37 -9.22 -9.05 22.55
N PRO A 38 -8.89 -10.22 22.00
CA PRO A 38 -7.84 -11.06 22.56
C PRO A 38 -6.46 -10.40 22.67
N PHE A 39 -6.20 -9.37 21.84
CA PHE A 39 -4.92 -8.66 21.74
C PHE A 39 -4.94 -7.30 22.43
N LEU A 40 -6.08 -6.88 23.01
CA LEU A 40 -6.26 -5.61 23.69
C LEU A 40 -6.38 -5.81 25.20
N ALA A 41 -5.79 -4.87 25.95
CA ALA A 41 -6.04 -4.83 27.40
C ALA A 41 -7.53 -4.57 27.69
N LYS A 42 -8.07 -5.17 28.79
CA LYS A 42 -9.49 -5.09 29.15
C LYS A 42 -10.03 -3.65 29.21
N ARG A 43 -9.23 -2.69 29.69
CA ARG A 43 -9.62 -1.27 29.71
C ARG A 43 -10.05 -0.75 28.35
N TRP A 44 -9.44 -1.25 27.26
CA TRP A 44 -9.78 -0.82 25.90
C TRP A 44 -11.07 -1.48 25.38
N HIS A 45 -11.39 -2.70 25.83
CA HIS A 45 -12.70 -3.29 25.51
C HIS A 45 -13.83 -2.44 26.09
N GLU A 46 -13.74 -2.10 27.37
CA GLU A 46 -14.70 -1.25 28.06
C GLU A 46 -14.79 0.14 27.43
N HIS A 47 -13.64 0.75 27.07
CA HIS A 47 -13.59 2.03 26.38
C HIS A 47 -14.31 2.01 25.02
N LEU A 48 -13.99 1.01 24.17
CA LEU A 48 -14.59 0.87 22.84
C LEU A 48 -16.09 0.57 22.91
N GLU A 49 -16.56 -0.18 23.91
CA GLU A 49 -17.98 -0.47 24.09
C GLU A 49 -18.75 0.74 24.63
N THR A 50 -18.16 1.49 25.56
CA THR A 50 -18.79 2.66 26.18
C THR A 50 -18.87 3.85 25.23
N TYR A 51 -17.78 4.18 24.55
CA TYR A 51 -17.66 5.39 23.74
C TYR A 51 -17.82 5.14 22.24
N GLN A 52 -17.93 3.88 21.82
CA GLN A 52 -18.13 3.47 20.43
C GLN A 52 -17.11 4.12 19.45
N VAL A 53 -15.86 4.25 19.88
CA VAL A 53 -14.79 4.77 19.03
C VAL A 53 -14.57 3.80 17.85
N HIS A 54 -14.74 4.32 16.66
CA HIS A 54 -14.52 3.59 15.43
C HIS A 54 -13.34 4.22 14.68
N PRO A 55 -12.24 3.49 14.45
CA PRO A 55 -11.22 3.96 13.54
C PRO A 55 -11.77 3.88 12.11
N TYR A 56 -12.17 5.00 11.57
CA TYR A 56 -12.59 5.12 10.18
C TYR A 56 -11.38 5.47 9.30
N GLN A 57 -11.40 4.99 8.09
CA GLN A 57 -10.52 5.51 7.04
C GLN A 57 -10.90 6.95 6.70
N GLY A 58 -9.95 7.69 6.17
CA GLY A 58 -10.15 9.08 5.79
C GLY A 58 -11.28 9.34 4.82
N MET A 59 -11.74 8.34 4.06
CA MET A 59 -12.95 8.43 3.24
C MET A 59 -14.22 8.70 4.03
N MET A 60 -14.23 8.46 5.34
CA MET A 60 -15.40 8.66 6.21
C MET A 60 -15.40 10.02 6.87
N ASP A 61 -14.29 10.76 6.80
CA ASP A 61 -14.12 12.06 7.40
C ASP A 61 -14.57 13.18 6.45
N GLY A 62 -15.04 14.29 7.05
CA GLY A 62 -15.42 15.50 6.34
C GLY A 62 -16.88 15.54 5.89
N PRO A 63 -17.24 16.53 5.06
CA PRO A 63 -18.61 16.71 4.57
C PRO A 63 -19.12 15.50 3.80
N PRO A 64 -20.41 15.17 3.87
CA PRO A 64 -20.99 14.07 3.11
C PRO A 64 -20.86 14.30 1.60
N TYR A 65 -20.43 13.29 0.88
CA TYR A 65 -20.49 13.22 -0.58
C TYR A 65 -20.65 11.74 -1.01
N PRO A 66 -21.08 11.46 -2.26
CA PRO A 66 -21.26 10.08 -2.71
C PRO A 66 -19.95 9.28 -2.58
N LYS A 67 -20.07 8.09 -2.01
CA LYS A 67 -18.97 7.13 -1.83
C LYS A 67 -19.20 5.90 -2.69
N ALA A 68 -18.13 5.17 -2.95
CA ALA A 68 -18.25 3.84 -3.51
C ALA A 68 -19.07 2.92 -2.61
N GLN A 69 -19.39 1.77 -3.14
CA GLN A 69 -20.06 0.70 -2.38
C GLN A 69 -19.33 0.37 -1.06
N PRO A 70 -20.01 -0.29 -0.10
CA PRO A 70 -19.42 -0.58 1.20
C PRO A 70 -18.03 -1.18 1.11
N ASN A 71 -17.09 -0.64 1.88
CA ASN A 71 -15.68 -1.00 1.92
C ASN A 71 -14.92 -0.83 0.58
N ALA A 72 -15.45 -0.09 -0.38
CA ALA A 72 -14.88 0.07 -1.73
C ALA A 72 -14.56 -1.27 -2.42
N SER A 73 -15.28 -2.35 -2.11
CA SER A 73 -14.91 -3.71 -2.50
C SER A 73 -15.79 -4.30 -3.60
N ARG A 74 -15.26 -5.31 -4.29
CA ARG A 74 -15.96 -6.09 -5.32
C ARG A 74 -17.20 -6.76 -4.73
N ARG A 75 -18.27 -6.83 -5.52
CA ARG A 75 -19.52 -7.50 -5.11
C ARG A 75 -19.38 -9.00 -4.94
N ASP A 76 -18.49 -9.63 -5.71
CA ASP A 76 -18.22 -11.06 -5.66
C ASP A 76 -17.21 -11.49 -4.61
N ALA A 77 -16.64 -10.53 -3.84
CA ALA A 77 -15.68 -10.80 -2.78
C ALA A 77 -16.30 -11.01 -1.39
N TYR A 78 -17.64 -11.05 -1.28
CA TYR A 78 -18.30 -11.45 -0.04
C TYR A 78 -18.10 -12.93 0.24
N PRO A 79 -17.54 -13.32 1.39
CA PRO A 79 -17.40 -14.73 1.75
C PRO A 79 -18.77 -15.42 1.84
N PRO A 80 -18.93 -16.66 1.30
CA PRO A 80 -20.16 -17.40 1.38
C PRO A 80 -20.65 -17.67 2.82
N GLU A 81 -19.70 -17.76 3.75
CA GLU A 81 -19.94 -17.95 5.18
C GLU A 81 -20.39 -16.68 5.91
N GLY A 82 -20.43 -15.55 5.22
CA GLY A 82 -20.76 -14.24 5.75
C GLY A 82 -19.54 -13.42 6.19
N GLY A 83 -19.78 -12.16 6.55
CA GLY A 83 -18.74 -11.18 6.87
C GLY A 83 -18.45 -10.21 5.72
N PRO A 84 -17.63 -9.18 5.96
CA PRO A 84 -17.23 -8.24 4.92
C PRO A 84 -16.21 -8.86 3.95
N GLN A 85 -16.05 -8.24 2.79
CA GLN A 85 -15.03 -8.61 1.82
C GLN A 85 -13.65 -8.58 2.47
N GLY A 86 -12.79 -9.54 2.08
CA GLY A 86 -11.43 -9.67 2.64
C GLY A 86 -11.37 -10.24 4.06
N SER A 87 -12.49 -10.72 4.66
CA SER A 87 -12.51 -11.22 6.04
C SER A 87 -12.30 -12.73 6.18
N SER A 88 -12.27 -13.48 5.07
CA SER A 88 -12.12 -14.93 5.07
C SER A 88 -10.84 -15.34 4.34
N LEU A 89 -9.91 -15.98 5.07
CA LEU A 89 -8.69 -16.51 4.46
C LEU A 89 -9.00 -17.61 3.44
N SER A 90 -9.87 -18.55 3.77
CA SER A 90 -10.22 -19.66 2.89
C SER A 90 -10.87 -19.17 1.59
N PHE A 91 -11.66 -18.10 1.67
CA PHE A 91 -12.26 -17.49 0.49
C PHE A 91 -11.22 -16.71 -0.33
N MET A 92 -10.32 -15.95 0.31
CA MET A 92 -9.20 -15.29 -0.35
C MET A 92 -8.31 -16.31 -1.08
N GLN A 93 -7.96 -17.43 -0.44
CA GLN A 93 -7.21 -18.51 -1.07
C GLN A 93 -7.92 -18.98 -2.35
N LYS A 94 -9.20 -19.35 -2.25
CA LYS A 94 -9.99 -19.87 -3.35
C LYS A 94 -10.24 -18.86 -4.47
N GLN A 95 -10.50 -17.59 -4.13
CA GLN A 95 -10.88 -16.58 -5.12
C GLN A 95 -9.68 -15.87 -5.74
N HIS A 96 -8.59 -15.71 -4.98
CA HIS A 96 -7.47 -14.84 -5.36
C HIS A 96 -6.12 -15.55 -5.37
N LEU A 97 -5.67 -16.12 -4.24
CA LEU A 97 -4.29 -16.59 -4.13
C LEU A 97 -4.02 -17.81 -5.04
N ASP A 98 -4.87 -18.83 -4.98
CA ASP A 98 -4.67 -20.07 -5.74
C ASP A 98 -4.93 -19.88 -7.25
N PRO A 99 -6.04 -19.23 -7.67
CA PRO A 99 -6.29 -19.00 -9.09
C PRO A 99 -5.22 -18.15 -9.79
N ASN A 100 -4.55 -17.26 -9.08
CA ASN A 100 -3.53 -16.38 -9.63
C ASN A 100 -2.09 -16.86 -9.38
N ASN A 101 -1.90 -18.02 -8.73
CA ASN A 101 -0.58 -18.52 -8.33
C ASN A 101 0.23 -17.47 -7.54
N VAL A 102 -0.44 -16.81 -6.58
CA VAL A 102 0.22 -15.87 -5.67
C VAL A 102 1.12 -16.65 -4.72
N VAL A 103 2.42 -16.42 -4.77
CA VAL A 103 3.42 -17.06 -3.90
C VAL A 103 3.93 -16.13 -2.80
N LEU A 104 3.66 -14.83 -2.92
CA LEU A 104 3.93 -13.80 -1.92
C LEU A 104 2.80 -12.79 -1.95
N GLY A 105 2.05 -12.65 -0.88
CA GLY A 105 1.00 -11.64 -0.72
C GLY A 105 1.31 -10.69 0.43
N VAL A 106 1.38 -9.39 0.17
CA VAL A 106 1.61 -8.37 1.19
C VAL A 106 0.29 -7.82 1.70
N LEU A 107 0.04 -8.00 2.98
CA LEU A 107 -1.20 -7.58 3.63
C LEU A 107 -1.11 -6.12 4.10
N ASN A 108 -2.02 -5.30 3.63
CA ASN A 108 -2.18 -3.88 4.00
C ASN A 108 -3.54 -3.66 4.68
N PRO A 109 -3.68 -3.91 6.00
CA PRO A 109 -4.93 -3.65 6.70
C PRO A 109 -5.21 -2.15 6.79
N LEU A 110 -6.40 -1.69 6.36
CA LEU A 110 -6.74 -0.27 6.30
C LEU A 110 -7.59 0.22 7.48
N LYS A 111 -8.37 -0.65 8.12
CA LYS A 111 -9.15 -0.31 9.32
C LYS A 111 -8.30 -0.49 10.57
N THR A 112 -7.41 0.45 10.82
CA THR A 112 -6.35 0.39 11.84
C THR A 112 -6.63 1.35 13.02
N GLY A 113 -5.64 1.51 13.90
CA GLY A 113 -5.63 2.56 14.92
C GLY A 113 -5.08 3.90 14.44
N GLN A 114 -4.58 3.97 13.21
CA GLN A 114 -4.07 5.19 12.60
C GLN A 114 -5.17 6.25 12.54
N GLY A 115 -4.84 7.49 12.86
CA GLY A 115 -5.80 8.60 12.91
C GLY A 115 -6.63 8.72 14.20
N ILE A 116 -6.55 7.77 15.12
CA ILE A 116 -7.15 7.91 16.45
C ILE A 116 -6.39 8.98 17.23
N ARG A 117 -7.10 10.02 17.72
CA ARG A 117 -6.49 11.17 18.43
C ARG A 117 -5.99 10.82 19.83
N ASN A 118 -6.52 9.80 20.47
CA ASN A 118 -5.97 9.25 21.70
C ASN A 118 -4.78 8.35 21.32
N HIS A 119 -3.56 8.84 21.50
CA HIS A 119 -2.34 8.14 21.07
C HIS A 119 -2.14 6.80 21.77
N ASP A 120 -2.53 6.67 23.04
CA ASP A 120 -2.45 5.38 23.76
C ASP A 120 -3.39 4.33 23.15
N LEU A 121 -4.63 4.75 22.80
CA LEU A 121 -5.57 3.87 22.13
C LEU A 121 -5.11 3.55 20.70
N ALA A 122 -4.59 4.54 19.97
CA ALA A 122 -4.03 4.36 18.64
C ALA A 122 -2.92 3.30 18.64
N ALA A 123 -1.96 3.43 19.56
CA ALA A 123 -0.86 2.49 19.72
C ALA A 123 -1.36 1.08 20.09
N ALA A 124 -2.29 0.98 21.04
CA ALA A 124 -2.87 -0.31 21.43
C ALA A 124 -3.60 -1.00 20.27
N MET A 125 -4.39 -0.24 19.50
CA MET A 125 -5.11 -0.76 18.33
C MET A 125 -4.16 -1.20 17.22
N CYS A 126 -3.13 -0.43 16.91
CA CYS A 126 -2.13 -0.79 15.89
C CYS A 126 -1.37 -2.06 16.29
N SER A 127 -0.90 -2.15 17.55
CA SER A 127 -0.23 -3.35 18.06
C SER A 127 -1.15 -4.58 18.02
N ALA A 128 -2.43 -4.43 18.41
CA ALA A 128 -3.42 -5.50 18.34
C ALA A 128 -3.69 -5.99 16.90
N ILE A 129 -3.67 -5.07 15.92
CA ILE A 129 -3.81 -5.43 14.50
C ILE A 129 -2.58 -6.19 14.02
N ASN A 130 -1.39 -5.83 14.45
CA ASN A 130 -0.19 -6.58 14.12
C ASN A 130 -0.25 -8.02 14.66
N ASP A 131 -0.68 -8.21 15.92
CA ASP A 131 -0.89 -9.54 16.48
C ASP A 131 -2.02 -10.33 15.77
N TRP A 132 -3.11 -9.63 15.37
CA TRP A 132 -4.21 -10.20 14.60
C TRP A 132 -3.77 -10.66 13.20
N GLN A 133 -2.90 -9.90 12.51
CA GLN A 133 -2.34 -10.33 11.22
C GLN A 133 -1.59 -11.66 11.36
N ILE A 134 -0.80 -11.84 12.43
CA ILE A 134 -0.10 -13.10 12.69
C ILE A 134 -1.11 -14.22 12.94
N GLU A 135 -2.02 -14.02 13.90
CA GLU A 135 -2.95 -15.06 14.35
C GLU A 135 -3.90 -15.53 13.25
N LYS A 136 -4.40 -14.61 12.42
CA LYS A 136 -5.47 -14.91 11.47
C LYS A 136 -4.99 -15.18 10.05
N TRP A 137 -3.80 -14.69 9.67
CA TRP A 137 -3.35 -14.67 8.29
C TRP A 137 -1.98 -15.31 8.11
N THR A 138 -0.92 -14.66 8.54
CA THR A 138 0.46 -15.05 8.18
C THR A 138 0.92 -16.36 8.79
N SER A 139 0.42 -16.73 9.98
CA SER A 139 0.67 -18.05 10.57
C SER A 139 -0.16 -19.17 9.93
N LYS A 140 -1.18 -18.86 9.15
CA LYS A 140 -2.09 -19.85 8.52
C LYS A 140 -1.75 -20.09 7.05
N ASP A 141 -1.15 -19.10 6.38
CA ASP A 141 -0.68 -19.24 4.99
C ASP A 141 0.69 -18.56 4.86
N SER A 142 1.73 -19.35 4.64
CA SER A 142 3.12 -18.87 4.58
C SER A 142 3.40 -17.91 3.41
N ARG A 143 2.52 -17.90 2.41
CA ARG A 143 2.59 -16.96 1.27
C ARG A 143 2.28 -15.53 1.70
N LEU A 144 1.52 -15.35 2.79
CA LEU A 144 1.10 -14.04 3.26
C LEU A 144 2.12 -13.44 4.22
N LYS A 145 2.38 -12.16 4.04
CA LYS A 145 3.23 -11.33 4.89
C LYS A 145 2.48 -10.07 5.30
N GLY A 146 2.56 -9.72 6.56
CA GLY A 146 1.93 -8.51 7.09
C GLY A 146 2.76 -7.25 6.84
N SER A 147 2.07 -6.12 6.93
CA SER A 147 2.68 -4.82 7.10
C SER A 147 2.55 -4.38 8.55
N VAL A 148 3.65 -3.90 9.15
CA VAL A 148 3.62 -3.38 10.53
C VAL A 148 2.81 -2.09 10.56
N VAL A 149 1.64 -2.13 11.14
CA VAL A 149 0.79 -0.95 11.34
C VAL A 149 1.25 -0.18 12.58
N VAL A 150 1.37 1.13 12.49
CA VAL A 150 1.87 1.99 13.56
C VAL A 150 1.00 3.24 13.77
N ALA A 151 0.93 3.72 15.00
CA ALA A 151 0.27 4.99 15.35
C ALA A 151 1.16 6.17 14.94
N ASN A 152 1.21 6.45 13.65
CA ASN A 152 2.20 7.33 13.01
C ASN A 152 2.22 8.78 13.52
N GLU A 153 1.11 9.27 14.06
CA GLU A 153 1.06 10.65 14.61
C GLU A 153 1.86 10.81 15.93
N ASP A 154 2.25 9.70 16.55
CA ASP A 154 3.27 9.65 17.62
C ASP A 154 4.48 8.84 17.10
N GLY A 155 5.42 9.52 16.45
CA GLY A 155 6.58 8.90 15.82
C GLY A 155 7.45 8.09 16.78
N VAL A 156 7.54 8.47 18.05
CA VAL A 156 8.35 7.77 19.07
C VAL A 156 7.68 6.43 19.43
N THR A 157 6.40 6.46 19.72
CA THR A 157 5.63 5.24 20.02
C THR A 157 5.58 4.31 18.81
N ALA A 158 5.40 4.86 17.60
CA ALA A 158 5.43 4.12 16.35
C ALA A 158 6.78 3.41 16.13
N ALA A 159 7.90 4.09 16.38
CA ALA A 159 9.24 3.51 16.30
C ALA A 159 9.43 2.33 17.28
N GLY A 160 8.83 2.43 18.48
CA GLY A 160 8.81 1.34 19.46
C GLY A 160 8.12 0.08 18.93
N GLU A 161 6.97 0.22 18.27
CA GLU A 161 6.26 -0.92 17.66
C GLU A 161 7.07 -1.52 16.49
N ILE A 162 7.70 -0.70 15.64
CA ILE A 162 8.56 -1.20 14.56
C ILE A 162 9.72 -2.03 15.13
N ARG A 163 10.42 -1.53 16.14
CA ARG A 163 11.52 -2.25 16.78
C ARG A 163 11.06 -3.55 17.45
N LYS A 164 9.84 -3.56 18.03
CA LYS A 164 9.20 -4.77 18.57
C LYS A 164 9.00 -5.85 17.50
N ARG A 165 8.72 -5.47 16.27
CA ARG A 165 8.48 -6.38 15.12
C ARG A 165 9.72 -6.64 14.27
N ALA A 166 10.84 -6.00 14.56
CA ALA A 166 12.07 -6.18 13.81
C ALA A 166 12.53 -7.64 13.82
N GLY A 167 12.80 -8.19 12.64
CA GLY A 167 13.21 -9.60 12.47
C GLY A 167 12.09 -10.64 12.57
N ASP A 168 10.84 -10.24 12.80
CA ASP A 168 9.70 -11.15 12.75
C ASP A 168 9.39 -11.52 11.29
N PRO A 169 9.49 -12.81 10.89
CA PRO A 169 9.30 -13.25 9.50
C PRO A 169 7.86 -13.09 8.99
N ASN A 170 6.94 -12.74 9.86
CA ASN A 170 5.56 -12.44 9.49
C ASN A 170 5.40 -11.08 8.81
N PHE A 171 6.36 -10.15 8.96
CA PHE A 171 6.29 -8.80 8.44
C PHE A 171 7.38 -8.51 7.40
N VAL A 172 7.03 -7.73 6.37
CA VAL A 172 7.96 -7.37 5.29
C VAL A 172 8.08 -5.87 5.06
N GLN A 173 7.16 -5.06 5.60
CA GLN A 173 7.20 -3.61 5.52
C GLN A 173 6.49 -2.94 6.70
N VAL A 174 6.66 -1.63 6.83
CA VAL A 174 5.87 -0.75 7.71
C VAL A 174 4.78 -0.10 6.87
N LEU A 175 3.55 0.01 7.36
CA LEU A 175 2.43 0.64 6.66
C LEU A 175 2.14 2.03 7.22
N LEU A 176 2.29 3.04 6.38
CA LEU A 176 1.77 4.39 6.58
C LEU A 176 0.65 4.67 5.58
N LEU A 177 -0.17 5.67 5.88
CA LEU A 177 -1.18 6.18 4.98
C LEU A 177 -0.74 7.54 4.43
N SER A 178 -1.19 7.91 3.23
CA SER A 178 -0.73 9.12 2.55
C SER A 178 -1.30 10.40 3.14
N ARG A 179 -2.49 10.33 3.77
CA ARG A 179 -3.18 11.49 4.34
C ARG A 179 -3.02 11.53 5.85
N ASN A 180 -2.10 12.35 6.32
CA ASN A 180 -1.71 12.53 7.71
C ASN A 180 -2.01 13.95 8.20
N VAL A 181 -1.74 14.24 9.47
CA VAL A 181 -1.90 15.59 10.04
C VAL A 181 -0.92 16.58 9.40
N GLU A 182 0.29 16.12 9.09
CA GLU A 182 1.33 16.89 8.40
C GLU A 182 1.89 16.07 7.23
N PRO A 183 2.55 16.70 6.23
CA PRO A 183 3.24 15.97 5.17
C PRO A 183 4.32 15.05 5.74
N LEU A 184 4.47 13.86 5.14
CA LEU A 184 5.31 12.78 5.69
C LEU A 184 6.81 13.11 5.82
N GLY A 185 7.35 14.14 5.16
CA GLY A 185 8.72 14.59 5.37
C GLY A 185 8.98 15.23 6.74
N GLN A 186 7.93 15.69 7.42
CA GLN A 186 8.07 16.43 8.69
C GLN A 186 8.75 15.61 9.78
N ARG A 187 9.55 16.31 10.62
CA ARG A 187 10.46 15.68 11.60
C ARG A 187 9.76 14.81 12.65
N ARG A 188 8.48 15.05 12.90
CA ARG A 188 7.68 14.22 13.82
C ARG A 188 7.62 12.76 13.40
N TYR A 189 7.74 12.46 12.10
CA TYR A 189 7.74 11.09 11.55
C TYR A 189 9.14 10.46 11.45
N TRP A 190 10.22 11.22 11.66
CA TRP A 190 11.60 10.73 11.52
C TRP A 190 11.95 9.53 12.41
N PRO A 191 11.45 9.43 13.67
CA PRO A 191 11.69 8.22 14.45
C PRO A 191 11.19 6.93 13.79
N ILE A 192 10.12 7.02 12.98
CA ILE A 192 9.59 5.90 12.17
C ILE A 192 10.62 5.49 11.12
N TYR A 193 11.20 6.45 10.40
CA TYR A 193 12.18 6.22 9.33
C TYR A 193 13.47 5.62 9.87
N GLU A 194 13.93 6.11 11.02
CA GLU A 194 15.08 5.55 11.72
C GLU A 194 14.84 4.08 12.08
N ALA A 195 13.73 3.78 12.76
CA ALA A 195 13.41 2.42 13.19
C ALA A 195 13.19 1.47 12.01
N ALA A 196 12.54 1.93 10.93
CA ALA A 196 12.33 1.14 9.72
C ALA A 196 13.67 0.81 9.02
N GLN A 197 14.56 1.81 8.90
CA GLN A 197 15.90 1.59 8.34
C GLN A 197 16.74 0.64 9.20
N GLU A 198 16.71 0.79 10.54
CA GLU A 198 17.38 -0.12 11.49
C GLU A 198 16.89 -1.55 11.35
N ALA A 199 15.57 -1.73 11.17
CA ALA A 199 14.95 -3.03 11.00
C ALA A 199 15.12 -3.61 9.58
N GLY A 200 15.62 -2.83 8.61
CA GLY A 200 15.71 -3.23 7.20
C GLY A 200 14.34 -3.37 6.53
N LEU A 201 13.31 -2.74 7.06
CA LEU A 201 11.94 -2.78 6.51
C LEU A 201 11.69 -1.56 5.61
N PRO A 202 11.26 -1.74 4.35
CA PRO A 202 10.73 -0.64 3.57
C PRO A 202 9.43 -0.11 4.17
N ILE A 203 9.03 1.11 3.78
CA ILE A 203 7.78 1.72 4.22
C ILE A 203 6.81 1.79 3.04
N GLY A 204 5.67 1.09 3.14
CA GLY A 204 4.53 1.26 2.27
C GLY A 204 3.75 2.51 2.67
N VAL A 205 3.57 3.44 1.73
CA VAL A 205 2.71 4.61 1.88
C VAL A 205 1.48 4.38 1.02
N HIS A 206 0.41 3.94 1.67
CA HIS A 206 -0.83 3.57 0.98
C HIS A 206 -1.73 4.80 0.79
N ALA A 207 -2.50 4.81 -0.29
CA ALA A 207 -3.60 5.75 -0.48
C ALA A 207 -4.52 5.82 0.75
N VAL A 208 -5.36 6.83 0.84
CA VAL A 208 -6.25 7.16 1.95
C VAL A 208 -5.54 7.68 3.22
N GLY A 209 -6.24 7.84 4.33
CA GLY A 209 -5.69 8.31 5.60
C GLY A 209 -6.69 9.11 6.42
N PHE A 210 -6.23 9.64 7.57
CA PHE A 210 -7.08 10.20 8.62
C PHE A 210 -6.74 11.65 9.01
N GLY A 211 -6.01 12.37 8.19
CA GLY A 211 -5.48 13.70 8.53
C GLY A 211 -6.53 14.76 8.87
N GLY A 212 -7.81 14.49 8.66
CA GLY A 212 -8.89 15.48 8.81
C GLY A 212 -8.91 16.52 7.70
N ASN A 213 -7.99 16.44 6.75
CA ASN A 213 -7.89 17.32 5.60
C ASN A 213 -8.64 16.71 4.40
N PRO A 214 -9.09 17.54 3.44
CA PRO A 214 -9.60 17.01 2.18
C PRO A 214 -8.54 16.15 1.46
N ILE A 215 -9.01 15.18 0.68
CA ILE A 215 -8.11 14.36 -0.14
C ILE A 215 -7.53 15.14 -1.32
N THR A 216 -8.20 16.20 -1.74
CA THR A 216 -7.68 17.14 -2.74
C THR A 216 -7.04 18.36 -2.07
N ALA A 217 -6.05 18.95 -2.69
CA ALA A 217 -5.40 20.17 -2.19
C ALA A 217 -6.34 21.41 -2.22
N SER A 218 -7.50 21.31 -2.87
CA SER A 218 -8.41 22.43 -3.12
C SER A 218 -9.70 22.38 -2.31
N GLY A 219 -9.90 21.35 -1.50
CA GLY A 219 -11.10 21.18 -0.69
C GLY A 219 -11.74 19.80 -0.81
N TRP A 220 -12.93 19.65 -0.26
CA TRP A 220 -13.67 18.40 -0.26
C TRP A 220 -14.30 18.12 -1.63
N PRO A 221 -14.17 16.91 -2.18
CA PRO A 221 -14.75 16.55 -3.46
C PRO A 221 -16.28 16.44 -3.37
N SER A 222 -16.95 16.61 -4.51
CA SER A 222 -18.40 16.40 -4.66
C SER A 222 -18.74 14.98 -5.12
N TYR A 223 -17.83 14.37 -5.86
CA TYR A 223 -18.04 13.04 -6.45
C TYR A 223 -16.95 12.07 -6.02
N TYR A 224 -17.31 10.79 -5.93
CA TYR A 224 -16.34 9.74 -5.58
C TYR A 224 -15.19 9.64 -6.60
N ILE A 225 -15.44 9.88 -7.87
CA ILE A 225 -14.40 9.89 -8.91
C ILE A 225 -13.34 10.99 -8.67
N GLU A 226 -13.71 12.12 -8.07
CA GLU A 226 -12.74 13.16 -7.69
C GLU A 226 -11.85 12.69 -6.52
N GLU A 227 -12.42 11.90 -5.59
CA GLU A 227 -11.65 11.28 -4.50
C GLU A 227 -10.59 10.33 -5.05
N MET A 228 -10.93 9.50 -6.03
CA MET A 228 -9.99 8.55 -6.65
C MET A 228 -8.79 9.25 -7.32
N VAL A 229 -9.02 10.42 -7.94
CA VAL A 229 -7.93 11.26 -8.46
C VAL A 229 -7.14 11.91 -7.32
N GLY A 230 -7.78 12.21 -6.20
CA GLY A 230 -7.15 12.84 -5.04
C GLY A 230 -6.08 11.95 -4.37
N HIS A 231 -6.16 10.63 -4.47
CA HIS A 231 -5.16 9.71 -3.92
C HIS A 231 -3.75 10.02 -4.44
N SER A 232 -3.58 10.20 -5.73
CA SER A 232 -2.29 10.55 -6.33
C SER A 232 -1.79 11.93 -5.88
N GLN A 233 -2.68 12.90 -5.65
CA GLN A 233 -2.30 14.24 -5.16
C GLN A 233 -1.71 14.20 -3.75
N CYS A 234 -2.31 13.39 -2.85
CA CYS A 234 -1.76 13.17 -1.51
C CYS A 234 -0.38 12.54 -1.56
N GLN A 235 -0.19 11.53 -2.40
CA GLN A 235 1.08 10.84 -2.59
C GLN A 235 2.16 11.79 -3.16
N GLN A 236 1.82 12.64 -4.12
CA GLN A 236 2.72 13.67 -4.66
C GLN A 236 3.19 14.62 -3.57
N THR A 237 2.27 15.09 -2.72
CA THR A 237 2.59 15.96 -1.58
C THR A 237 3.50 15.26 -0.58
N ALA A 238 3.19 14.00 -0.23
CA ALA A 238 4.01 13.20 0.67
C ALA A 238 5.43 13.01 0.11
N LEU A 239 5.56 12.64 -1.17
CA LEU A 239 6.85 12.42 -1.82
C LEU A 239 7.69 13.69 -1.91
N ALA A 240 7.08 14.80 -2.32
CA ALA A 240 7.77 16.09 -2.36
C ALA A 240 8.31 16.49 -0.97
N SER A 241 7.50 16.30 0.08
CA SER A 241 7.91 16.58 1.46
C SER A 241 9.06 15.67 1.91
N LEU A 242 9.00 14.36 1.65
CA LEU A 242 10.06 13.41 2.00
C LEU A 242 11.41 13.79 1.39
N VAL A 243 11.41 14.20 0.12
CA VAL A 243 12.64 14.61 -0.57
C VAL A 243 13.14 15.95 -0.05
N LEU A 244 12.27 16.97 0.03
CA LEU A 244 12.68 18.33 0.37
C LEU A 244 13.04 18.52 1.84
N GLU A 245 12.45 17.75 2.76
CA GLU A 245 12.86 17.72 4.17
C GLU A 245 14.16 16.91 4.39
N GLY A 246 14.68 16.22 3.35
CA GLY A 246 15.95 15.52 3.41
C GLY A 246 15.89 14.16 4.09
N VAL A 247 14.74 13.50 4.09
CA VAL A 247 14.58 12.17 4.70
C VAL A 247 15.58 11.17 4.13
N PHE A 248 15.78 11.16 2.81
CA PHE A 248 16.69 10.21 2.16
C PHE A 248 18.17 10.57 2.32
N GLU A 249 18.51 11.83 2.56
CA GLU A 249 19.86 12.21 3.00
C GLU A 249 20.17 11.71 4.42
N ARG A 250 19.17 11.77 5.29
CA ARG A 250 19.29 11.34 6.68
C ARG A 250 19.26 9.82 6.82
N TYR A 251 18.42 9.14 6.02
CA TYR A 251 18.19 7.70 6.06
C TYR A 251 18.47 7.06 4.68
N PRO A 252 19.75 6.97 4.27
CA PRO A 252 20.12 6.63 2.89
C PRO A 252 19.89 5.16 2.51
N LYS A 253 19.53 4.30 3.45
CA LYS A 253 19.15 2.89 3.17
C LYS A 253 17.65 2.67 3.15
N LEU A 254 16.87 3.70 3.46
CA LEU A 254 15.41 3.60 3.51
C LEU A 254 14.85 3.47 2.09
N ASN A 255 13.98 2.48 1.88
CA ASN A 255 13.15 2.37 0.69
C ASN A 255 11.70 2.65 1.06
N MET A 256 10.96 3.28 0.14
CA MET A 256 9.52 3.49 0.27
C MET A 256 8.77 2.93 -0.92
N VAL A 257 7.56 2.46 -0.69
CA VAL A 257 6.64 1.96 -1.72
C VAL A 257 5.44 2.88 -1.76
N MET A 258 5.18 3.52 -2.91
CA MET A 258 3.94 4.23 -3.15
C MET A 258 2.88 3.21 -3.56
N VAL A 259 1.90 2.99 -2.68
CA VAL A 259 0.89 1.95 -2.81
C VAL A 259 -0.44 2.58 -3.19
N GLU A 260 -1.12 2.05 -4.20
CA GLU A 260 -2.42 2.50 -4.70
C GLU A 260 -2.44 4.01 -5.05
N ALA A 261 -1.39 4.48 -5.75
CA ALA A 261 -1.22 5.91 -6.03
C ALA A 261 -1.18 6.23 -7.52
N GLY A 262 -1.11 5.21 -8.36
CA GLY A 262 -0.63 5.37 -9.72
C GLY A 262 0.83 5.84 -9.73
N PHE A 263 1.46 5.85 -10.88
CA PHE A 263 2.86 6.28 -11.04
C PHE A 263 3.10 7.18 -12.27
N GLY A 264 2.07 7.39 -13.10
CA GLY A 264 2.17 8.23 -14.31
C GLY A 264 2.59 9.66 -14.03
N TRP A 265 2.37 10.16 -12.83
CA TRP A 265 2.73 11.50 -12.39
C TRP A 265 4.20 11.63 -11.91
N ALA A 266 4.91 10.53 -11.68
CA ALA A 266 6.25 10.54 -11.08
C ALA A 266 7.29 11.34 -11.89
N PRO A 267 7.40 11.17 -13.23
CA PRO A 267 8.34 11.97 -14.02
C PRO A 267 8.03 13.48 -13.97
N SER A 268 6.76 13.85 -14.10
CA SER A 268 6.33 15.26 -14.08
C SER A 268 6.66 15.93 -12.74
N LEU A 269 6.43 15.24 -11.63
CA LEU A 269 6.81 15.73 -10.31
C LEU A 269 8.34 15.87 -10.20
N GLY A 270 9.10 14.85 -10.62
CA GLY A 270 10.57 14.85 -10.58
C GLY A 270 11.15 16.06 -11.35
N TRP A 271 10.71 16.27 -12.59
CA TRP A 271 11.17 17.41 -13.40
C TRP A 271 10.82 18.75 -12.76
N ARG A 272 9.64 18.88 -12.19
CA ARG A 272 9.22 20.11 -11.49
C ARG A 272 10.07 20.38 -10.26
N LEU A 273 10.34 19.34 -9.47
CA LEU A 273 11.17 19.45 -8.28
C LEU A 273 12.62 19.81 -8.63
N ASP A 274 13.22 19.16 -9.64
CA ASP A 274 14.58 19.46 -10.09
C ASP A 274 14.71 20.92 -10.54
N ARG A 275 13.76 21.38 -11.36
CA ARG A 275 13.76 22.76 -11.87
C ARG A 275 13.65 23.80 -10.78
N ASN A 276 12.82 23.54 -9.77
CA ASN A 276 12.68 24.45 -8.64
C ASN A 276 13.92 24.36 -7.72
N TRP A 277 14.45 23.17 -7.49
CA TRP A 277 15.65 22.97 -6.68
C TRP A 277 16.88 23.70 -7.25
N GLU A 278 17.09 23.67 -8.56
CA GLU A 278 18.17 24.44 -9.21
C GLU A 278 18.15 25.93 -8.82
N ARG A 279 16.96 26.51 -8.67
CA ARG A 279 16.75 27.93 -8.42
C ARG A 279 16.70 28.29 -6.94
N LEU A 280 16.18 27.39 -6.12
CA LEU A 280 15.84 27.61 -4.70
C LEU A 280 16.61 26.71 -3.74
N ARG A 281 17.67 26.04 -4.20
CA ARG A 281 18.43 25.09 -3.37
C ARG A 281 19.03 25.68 -2.11
N SER A 282 19.18 26.99 -2.03
CA SER A 282 19.61 27.67 -0.80
C SER A 282 18.60 27.59 0.33
N GLU A 283 17.31 27.36 0.02
CA GLU A 283 16.25 27.12 0.99
C GLU A 283 16.38 25.71 1.61
N VAL A 284 16.87 24.74 0.81
CA VAL A 284 17.01 23.32 1.20
C VAL A 284 18.47 22.84 1.07
N PRO A 285 19.43 23.45 1.78
CA PRO A 285 20.85 23.16 1.59
C PRO A 285 21.26 21.75 1.96
N HIS A 286 20.41 21.02 2.67
CA HIS A 286 20.55 19.62 3.03
C HIS A 286 20.19 18.65 1.87
N VAL A 287 19.45 19.09 0.85
CA VAL A 287 19.19 18.31 -0.36
C VAL A 287 20.32 18.54 -1.35
N LYS A 288 21.21 17.56 -1.49
CA LYS A 288 22.53 17.74 -2.14
C LYS A 288 22.56 17.42 -3.62
N ARG A 289 21.56 16.71 -4.12
CA ARG A 289 21.46 16.28 -5.53
C ARG A 289 20.04 16.52 -6.06
N PRO A 290 19.81 16.45 -7.37
CA PRO A 290 18.48 16.63 -7.95
C PRO A 290 17.44 15.74 -7.28
N PRO A 291 16.28 16.28 -6.89
CA PRO A 291 15.17 15.54 -6.29
C PRO A 291 14.76 14.26 -7.03
N SER A 292 14.79 14.27 -8.38
CA SER A 292 14.47 13.10 -9.19
C SER A 292 15.42 11.91 -8.97
N GLU A 293 16.64 12.16 -8.55
CA GLU A 293 17.60 11.07 -8.25
C GLU A 293 17.17 10.32 -6.99
N TYR A 294 16.74 11.04 -5.92
CA TYR A 294 16.19 10.38 -4.72
C TYR A 294 14.93 9.58 -5.04
N ILE A 295 14.05 10.12 -5.88
CA ILE A 295 12.83 9.44 -6.29
C ILE A 295 13.19 8.10 -6.97
N ARG A 296 14.07 8.13 -7.95
CA ARG A 296 14.46 6.90 -8.68
C ARG A 296 15.25 5.91 -7.83
N GLU A 297 16.00 6.38 -6.83
CA GLU A 297 16.80 5.53 -5.96
C GLU A 297 15.96 4.87 -4.87
N HIS A 298 15.12 5.62 -4.18
CA HIS A 298 14.48 5.20 -2.92
C HIS A 298 13.03 4.75 -3.11
N ILE A 299 12.34 5.18 -4.19
CA ILE A 299 10.92 4.93 -4.33
C ILE A 299 10.64 3.71 -5.21
N TRP A 300 9.74 2.87 -4.74
CA TRP A 300 9.13 1.76 -5.44
C TRP A 300 7.65 2.05 -5.63
N TRP A 301 7.01 1.41 -6.61
CA TRP A 301 5.65 1.73 -7.01
C TRP A 301 4.84 0.47 -7.20
N THR A 302 3.64 0.39 -6.64
CA THR A 302 2.70 -0.66 -7.03
C THR A 302 2.05 -0.32 -8.36
N THR A 303 1.69 -1.35 -9.12
CA THR A 303 1.07 -1.16 -10.44
C THR A 303 -0.40 -0.76 -10.37
N GLN A 304 -1.11 -1.14 -9.32
CA GLN A 304 -2.52 -0.80 -9.19
C GLN A 304 -2.66 0.62 -8.56
N PRO A 305 -3.52 1.49 -9.10
CA PRO A 305 -4.16 1.36 -10.40
C PRO A 305 -3.16 1.55 -11.56
N MET A 306 -3.21 0.63 -12.54
CA MET A 306 -2.34 0.74 -13.71
C MET A 306 -2.80 1.88 -14.61
N GLU A 307 -1.86 2.72 -15.01
CA GLU A 307 -2.13 3.78 -15.98
C GLU A 307 -2.45 3.19 -17.37
N ASP A 308 -3.51 3.69 -18.00
CA ASP A 308 -3.92 3.26 -19.35
C ASP A 308 -3.99 4.46 -20.32
N PRO A 309 -2.85 5.00 -20.76
CA PRO A 309 -2.81 6.10 -21.69
C PRO A 309 -3.28 5.66 -23.09
N GLU A 310 -3.82 6.59 -23.88
CA GLU A 310 -4.27 6.34 -25.25
C GLU A 310 -3.17 5.71 -26.12
N ARG A 311 -1.91 6.10 -25.90
CA ARG A 311 -0.73 5.53 -26.56
C ARG A 311 0.12 4.79 -25.55
N ARG A 312 0.33 3.51 -25.78
CA ARG A 312 1.11 2.61 -24.90
C ARG A 312 2.57 3.00 -24.74
N ASP A 313 3.18 3.61 -25.76
CA ASP A 313 4.55 4.10 -25.67
C ASP A 313 4.70 5.16 -24.57
N HIS A 314 3.68 5.97 -24.30
CA HIS A 314 3.70 6.90 -23.17
C HIS A 314 3.80 6.18 -21.81
N LEU A 315 3.17 5.01 -21.66
CA LEU A 315 3.34 4.20 -20.44
C LEU A 315 4.77 3.69 -20.32
N PHE A 316 5.35 3.21 -21.42
CA PHE A 316 6.74 2.74 -21.41
C PHE A 316 7.73 3.87 -21.12
N ASP A 317 7.54 5.07 -21.66
CA ASP A 317 8.37 6.23 -21.34
C ASP A 317 8.35 6.56 -19.83
N VAL A 318 7.17 6.47 -19.20
CA VAL A 318 7.03 6.66 -17.75
C VAL A 318 7.76 5.54 -16.98
N ILE A 319 7.55 4.29 -17.37
CA ILE A 319 8.19 3.14 -16.71
C ILE A 319 9.71 3.19 -16.90
N ASP A 320 10.21 3.57 -18.05
CA ASP A 320 11.65 3.71 -18.31
C ASP A 320 12.27 4.82 -17.45
N TRP A 321 11.53 5.91 -17.20
CA TRP A 321 11.97 6.96 -16.29
C TRP A 321 12.05 6.46 -14.83
N ILE A 322 11.05 5.70 -14.37
CA ILE A 322 11.00 5.09 -13.04
C ILE A 322 12.04 3.97 -12.90
N GLY A 323 12.17 3.14 -13.94
CA GLY A 323 12.91 1.90 -13.98
C GLY A 323 12.04 0.67 -13.71
N TRP A 324 12.05 -0.30 -14.60
CA TRP A 324 11.32 -1.59 -14.47
C TRP A 324 11.61 -2.32 -13.16
N GLY A 325 12.82 -2.17 -12.64
CA GLY A 325 13.25 -2.76 -11.37
C GLY A 325 12.67 -2.09 -10.12
N LYS A 326 11.81 -1.07 -10.27
CA LYS A 326 11.16 -0.33 -9.19
C LYS A 326 9.65 -0.53 -9.14
N LEU A 327 9.09 -1.30 -10.07
CA LEU A 327 7.66 -1.63 -10.09
C LEU A 327 7.39 -2.92 -9.33
N LEU A 328 6.31 -2.93 -8.58
CA LEU A 328 5.78 -4.06 -7.83
C LEU A 328 4.38 -4.36 -8.32
N PHE A 329 4.10 -5.59 -8.68
CA PHE A 329 2.76 -5.97 -9.06
C PHE A 329 1.83 -5.92 -7.84
N ALA A 330 0.62 -5.40 -8.03
CA ALA A 330 -0.44 -5.35 -7.03
C ALA A 330 -1.80 -5.49 -7.71
N THR A 331 -2.74 -6.09 -7.00
CA THR A 331 -4.12 -6.23 -7.47
C THR A 331 -5.11 -5.34 -6.76
N ASP A 332 -4.81 -4.92 -5.54
CA ASP A 332 -5.74 -4.24 -4.64
C ASP A 332 -6.93 -5.14 -4.23
N TYR A 333 -6.70 -6.45 -4.08
CA TYR A 333 -7.75 -7.36 -3.62
C TYR A 333 -8.20 -7.02 -2.19
N PRO A 334 -9.51 -6.89 -1.88
CA PRO A 334 -10.68 -7.20 -2.70
C PRO A 334 -11.42 -5.95 -3.22
N HIS A 335 -10.74 -4.84 -3.47
CA HIS A 335 -11.38 -3.59 -3.88
C HIS A 335 -12.01 -3.66 -5.28
N TRP A 336 -12.89 -2.71 -5.59
CA TRP A 336 -13.71 -2.74 -6.81
C TRP A 336 -12.90 -2.47 -8.09
N ASP A 337 -11.82 -1.71 -7.96
CA ASP A 337 -10.88 -1.33 -9.01
C ASP A 337 -9.67 -2.28 -9.12
N TYR A 338 -9.90 -3.53 -8.71
CA TYR A 338 -8.98 -4.64 -8.81
C TYR A 338 -8.35 -4.79 -10.20
N ASP A 339 -7.03 -4.81 -10.26
CA ASP A 339 -6.27 -5.05 -11.48
C ASP A 339 -6.11 -6.55 -11.76
N GLU A 340 -6.77 -7.02 -12.85
CA GLU A 340 -6.72 -8.41 -13.26
C GLU A 340 -5.31 -8.80 -13.75
N PRO A 341 -4.61 -9.76 -13.10
CA PRO A 341 -3.22 -10.10 -13.41
C PRO A 341 -2.96 -10.42 -14.90
N SER A 342 -3.93 -11.02 -15.56
CA SER A 342 -3.80 -11.42 -16.97
C SER A 342 -3.89 -10.24 -17.96
N ARG A 343 -4.29 -9.06 -17.50
CA ARG A 343 -4.60 -7.89 -18.35
C ARG A 343 -3.78 -6.66 -18.04
N VAL A 344 -3.14 -6.60 -16.88
CA VAL A 344 -2.46 -5.41 -16.38
C VAL A 344 -1.28 -4.98 -17.25
N LEU A 345 -0.55 -5.93 -17.82
CA LEU A 345 0.58 -5.59 -18.68
C LEU A 345 0.18 -5.48 -20.16
N PRO A 346 0.55 -4.37 -20.81
CA PRO A 346 0.33 -4.24 -22.25
C PRO A 346 1.20 -5.25 -23.03
N PRO A 347 0.81 -5.59 -24.27
CA PRO A 347 1.66 -6.34 -25.18
C PRO A 347 2.98 -5.64 -25.46
N GLY A 348 4.06 -6.42 -25.62
CA GLY A 348 5.39 -5.89 -25.94
C GLY A 348 6.35 -5.81 -24.74
N VAL A 349 5.88 -6.08 -23.52
CA VAL A 349 6.75 -6.22 -22.35
C VAL A 349 7.59 -7.47 -22.48
N SER A 350 8.92 -7.35 -22.32
CA SER A 350 9.86 -8.47 -22.37
C SER A 350 9.58 -9.47 -21.24
N ASP A 351 9.92 -10.74 -21.48
CA ASP A 351 9.77 -11.78 -20.44
C ASP A 351 10.56 -11.45 -19.17
N ALA A 352 11.76 -10.86 -19.31
CA ALA A 352 12.58 -10.44 -18.17
C ALA A 352 11.87 -9.34 -17.34
N ASN A 353 11.28 -8.34 -17.98
CA ASN A 353 10.55 -7.28 -17.29
C ASN A 353 9.26 -7.83 -16.67
N ARG A 354 8.61 -8.77 -17.34
CA ARG A 354 7.41 -9.46 -16.82
C ARG A 354 7.73 -10.26 -15.55
N GLU A 355 8.80 -11.05 -15.57
CA GLU A 355 9.26 -11.82 -14.42
C GLU A 355 9.68 -10.91 -13.26
N ALA A 356 10.44 -9.85 -13.58
CA ALA A 356 10.85 -8.86 -12.58
C ALA A 356 9.62 -8.22 -11.90
N LEU A 357 8.64 -7.76 -12.69
CA LEU A 357 7.44 -7.11 -12.18
C LEU A 357 6.59 -8.05 -11.33
N TYR A 358 6.26 -9.24 -11.85
CA TYR A 358 5.34 -10.13 -11.13
C TYR A 358 5.96 -10.74 -9.87
N LEU A 359 7.28 -10.90 -9.78
CA LEU A 359 7.88 -11.57 -8.61
C LEU A 359 9.26 -11.04 -8.22
N GLY A 360 10.18 -10.89 -9.18
CA GLY A 360 11.58 -10.65 -8.90
C GLY A 360 11.83 -9.38 -8.09
N ASN A 361 11.13 -8.30 -8.41
CA ASN A 361 11.25 -7.02 -7.73
C ASN A 361 10.76 -7.09 -6.27
N ALA A 362 9.63 -7.74 -6.03
CA ALA A 362 9.10 -7.93 -4.68
C ALA A 362 10.04 -8.79 -3.82
N LYS A 363 10.55 -9.90 -4.35
CA LYS A 363 11.56 -10.71 -3.66
C LYS A 363 12.81 -9.90 -3.30
N LYS A 364 13.30 -9.09 -4.23
CA LYS A 364 14.45 -8.21 -4.00
C LYS A 364 14.20 -7.18 -2.90
N LEU A 365 13.05 -6.49 -2.94
CA LEU A 365 12.74 -5.44 -1.99
C LEU A 365 12.50 -6.00 -0.58
N TYR A 366 11.73 -7.08 -0.48
CA TYR A 366 11.29 -7.66 0.80
C TYR A 366 12.23 -8.75 1.33
N GLY A 367 13.35 -9.02 0.67
CA GLY A 367 14.33 -10.01 1.13
C GLY A 367 13.79 -11.44 1.16
N GLN A 368 12.85 -11.78 0.25
CA GLN A 368 12.24 -13.11 0.18
C GLN A 368 13.01 -14.00 -0.82
N SER A 369 13.32 -15.23 -0.42
CA SER A 369 14.04 -16.22 -1.25
C SER A 369 13.15 -16.92 -2.28
#